data_92d99b6755d87bd05180134b1c57753a
#
_entry.id   92d99b6755d87bd05180134b1c57753a
#
_cell.length_a   1.000
_cell.length_b   1.000
_cell.length_c   1.000
_cell.angle_alpha   90.00
_cell.angle_beta   90.00
_cell.angle_gamma   90.00
#
_symmetry.space_group_name_H-M   'P 1'
#
loop_
_entity.id
_entity.type
_entity.pdbx_description
1 polymer ?
#
loop_
_entity_poly.entity_id
_entity_poly.type
_entity_poly.pdbx_seq_one_letter_code
_entity_poly.pdbx_strand_id
1 'polypeptide(L)'
;STAFGVFPMHYLSDAENEPIFEGLKDPFYAVDSRDFQVVQPHQHTMKKMGASILAIEKARPHVPYERAVMAVRFNEHMIGTQFHPEADAIGMSLYLQTEEKKKTVIENHGIEKWQSMIDHLNDPDKIMSTYAHILPNFLHNSVNKLQLVEV
;
A
#
# COMPACT_ATOMS: atom_id res chain seq x y z
N SER A 1 -11.73 -11.17 -0.60
CA SER A 1 -11.18 -11.47 0.74
C SER A 1 -10.91 -10.18 1.48
N THR A 2 -11.49 -10.06 2.67
CA THR A 2 -11.29 -8.91 3.54
C THR A 2 -9.85 -8.84 4.06
N ALA A 3 -9.32 -7.64 4.19
CA ALA A 3 -8.07 -7.35 4.87
C ALA A 3 -8.26 -6.14 5.78
N PHE A 4 -7.64 -6.16 6.94
CA PHE A 4 -7.63 -5.05 7.89
C PHE A 4 -6.34 -5.07 8.71
N GLY A 5 -5.48 -4.10 8.51
CA GLY A 5 -4.22 -3.98 9.25
C GLY A 5 -3.06 -3.42 8.45
N VAL A 6 -1.87 -3.59 9.00
CA VAL A 6 -0.59 -3.26 8.37
C VAL A 6 0.04 -4.55 7.84
N PHE A 7 0.33 -4.58 6.55
CA PHE A 7 0.85 -5.77 5.88
C PHE A 7 2.03 -5.46 4.97
N PRO A 8 2.94 -6.43 4.78
CA PRO A 8 4.00 -6.30 3.79
C PRO A 8 3.45 -6.40 2.36
N MET A 9 3.93 -5.51 1.50
CA MET A 9 3.71 -5.47 0.07
C MET A 9 5.01 -5.81 -0.64
N HIS A 10 4.94 -6.58 -1.70
CA HIS A 10 6.11 -7.05 -2.45
C HIS A 10 6.14 -6.44 -3.84
N TYR A 11 7.30 -5.97 -4.25
CA TYR A 11 7.53 -5.50 -5.61
C TYR A 11 7.47 -6.65 -6.61
N LEU A 12 7.03 -6.33 -7.83
CA LEU A 12 7.25 -7.16 -9.00
C LEU A 12 8.41 -6.60 -9.83
N SER A 13 8.91 -7.40 -10.78
CA SER A 13 10.02 -7.00 -11.65
C SER A 13 9.80 -5.68 -12.37
N ASP A 14 8.57 -5.39 -12.76
CA ASP A 14 8.20 -4.14 -13.44
C ASP A 14 8.34 -2.89 -12.56
N ALA A 15 8.47 -3.08 -11.23
CA ALA A 15 8.65 -1.99 -10.27
C ALA A 15 10.11 -1.65 -9.96
N GLU A 16 11.08 -2.35 -10.53
CA GLU A 16 12.52 -2.16 -10.21
C GLU A 16 12.98 -0.71 -10.37
N ASN A 17 12.45 -0.01 -11.38
CA ASN A 17 12.78 1.39 -11.64
C ASN A 17 11.56 2.32 -11.48
N GLU A 18 10.56 1.92 -10.72
CA GLU A 18 9.35 2.71 -10.52
C GLU A 18 9.63 3.90 -9.58
N PRO A 19 9.51 5.16 -10.06
CA PRO A 19 9.89 6.34 -9.29
C PRO A 19 9.13 6.52 -7.97
N ILE A 20 7.87 6.05 -7.87
CA ILE A 20 7.11 6.19 -6.62
C ILE A 20 7.67 5.35 -5.47
N PHE A 21 8.42 4.30 -5.78
CA PHE A 21 9.03 3.41 -4.80
C PHE A 21 10.47 3.74 -4.46
N GLU A 22 11.02 4.82 -5.02
CA GLU A 22 12.39 5.25 -4.72
C GLU A 22 12.58 5.46 -3.22
N GLY A 23 13.60 4.81 -2.67
CA GLY A 23 13.92 4.86 -1.23
C GLY A 23 13.17 3.86 -0.35
N LEU A 24 12.15 3.16 -0.89
CA LEU A 24 11.47 2.08 -0.16
C LEU A 24 12.20 0.74 -0.29
N LYS A 25 12.16 -0.06 0.78
CA LYS A 25 12.65 -1.43 0.79
C LYS A 25 11.62 -2.42 0.24
N ASP A 26 12.05 -3.60 -0.18
CA ASP A 26 11.17 -4.73 -0.47
C ASP A 26 11.33 -5.80 0.63
N PRO A 27 10.29 -6.19 1.35
CA PRO A 27 8.95 -5.62 1.31
C PRO A 27 8.84 -4.23 1.96
N PHE A 28 7.90 -3.43 1.50
CA PHE A 28 7.44 -2.25 2.23
C PHE A 28 6.11 -2.56 2.94
N TYR A 29 5.79 -1.81 3.99
CA TYR A 29 4.58 -2.04 4.78
C TYR A 29 3.56 -0.94 4.57
N ALA A 30 2.30 -1.34 4.35
CA ALA A 30 1.21 -0.40 4.14
C ALA A 30 -0.07 -0.82 4.87
N VAL A 31 -0.90 0.16 5.16
CA VAL A 31 -2.27 -0.09 5.66
C VAL A 31 -3.11 -0.62 4.51
N ASP A 32 -3.76 -1.74 4.76
CA ASP A 32 -4.74 -2.34 3.86
C ASP A 32 -6.06 -2.55 4.61
N SER A 33 -7.11 -1.93 4.10
CA SER A 33 -8.47 -2.04 4.63
C SER A 33 -9.43 -2.21 3.46
N ARG A 34 -9.83 -3.46 3.20
CA ARG A 34 -10.64 -3.78 2.03
C ARG A 34 -11.57 -4.97 2.26
N ASP A 35 -12.68 -4.98 1.58
CA ASP A 35 -13.60 -6.12 1.48
C ASP A 35 -13.39 -6.95 0.20
N PHE A 36 -12.91 -6.31 -0.85
CA PHE A 36 -12.66 -6.93 -2.14
C PHE A 36 -11.18 -6.89 -2.49
N GLN A 37 -10.75 -7.78 -3.36
CA GLN A 37 -9.37 -7.80 -3.87
C GLN A 37 -9.35 -7.86 -5.39
N VAL A 38 -8.37 -7.19 -5.97
CA VAL A 38 -8.09 -7.25 -7.40
C VAL A 38 -7.19 -8.45 -7.67
N VAL A 39 -7.66 -9.37 -8.50
CA VAL A 39 -6.90 -10.55 -8.94
C VAL A 39 -7.06 -10.71 -10.46
N GLN A 40 -6.13 -11.41 -11.08
CA GLN A 40 -6.19 -11.79 -12.50
C GLN A 40 -6.58 -10.63 -13.42
N PRO A 41 -5.89 -9.48 -13.39
CA PRO A 41 -6.19 -8.41 -14.32
C PRO A 41 -6.05 -8.93 -15.76
N HIS A 42 -6.95 -8.48 -16.64
CA HIS A 42 -6.99 -8.95 -18.02
C HIS A 42 -5.71 -8.54 -18.77
N GLN A 43 -4.82 -9.50 -19.00
CA GLN A 43 -3.46 -9.29 -19.51
C GLN A 43 -3.41 -8.54 -20.85
N HIS A 44 -4.33 -8.87 -21.78
CA HIS A 44 -4.39 -8.21 -23.08
C HIS A 44 -4.74 -6.72 -22.92
N THR A 45 -5.70 -6.39 -22.05
CA THR A 45 -6.07 -4.99 -21.76
C THR A 45 -4.94 -4.24 -21.10
N MET A 46 -4.28 -4.84 -20.12
CA MET A 46 -3.11 -4.25 -19.46
C MET A 46 -2.02 -3.91 -20.47
N LYS A 47 -1.67 -4.88 -21.31
CA LYS A 47 -0.66 -4.67 -22.37
C LYS A 47 -1.06 -3.59 -23.37
N LYS A 48 -2.31 -3.56 -23.83
CA LYS A 48 -2.82 -2.55 -24.76
C LYS A 48 -2.78 -1.15 -24.16
N MET A 49 -3.00 -1.02 -22.86
CA MET A 49 -2.93 0.25 -22.13
C MET A 49 -1.48 0.66 -21.80
N GLY A 50 -0.51 -0.23 -21.94
CA GLY A 50 0.85 -0.02 -21.43
C GLY A 50 0.91 -0.03 -19.90
N ALA A 51 -0.06 -0.70 -19.26
CA ALA A 51 -0.15 -0.77 -17.81
C ALA A 51 0.72 -1.89 -17.23
N SER A 52 1.29 -1.66 -16.06
CA SER A 52 2.15 -2.59 -15.33
C SER A 52 1.67 -2.81 -13.90
N ILE A 53 1.71 -4.06 -13.44
CA ILE A 53 1.48 -4.38 -12.04
C ILE A 53 2.80 -4.16 -11.29
N LEU A 54 2.78 -3.31 -10.27
CA LEU A 54 3.98 -2.90 -9.54
C LEU A 54 4.19 -3.66 -8.25
N ALA A 55 3.10 -3.95 -7.52
CA ALA A 55 3.18 -4.61 -6.23
C ALA A 55 2.00 -5.56 -6.00
N ILE A 56 2.25 -6.60 -5.22
CA ILE A 56 1.28 -7.59 -4.77
C ILE A 56 1.35 -7.77 -3.26
N GLU A 57 0.28 -8.29 -2.67
CA GLU A 57 0.24 -8.60 -1.25
C GLU A 57 1.20 -9.74 -0.86
N LYS A 58 1.44 -9.91 0.44
CA LYS A 58 2.19 -11.04 1.00
C LYS A 58 1.62 -12.38 0.55
N ALA A 59 2.45 -13.42 0.54
CA ALA A 59 1.99 -14.79 0.36
C ALA A 59 1.05 -15.22 1.50
N ARG A 60 -0.05 -15.88 1.15
CA ARG A 60 -1.04 -16.41 2.09
C ARG A 60 -1.32 -17.87 1.79
N PRO A 61 -0.42 -18.80 2.14
CA PRO A 61 -0.54 -20.22 1.73
C PRO A 61 -1.77 -20.93 2.30
N HIS A 62 -2.36 -20.38 3.36
CA HIS A 62 -3.59 -20.90 4.00
C HIS A 62 -4.90 -20.36 3.39
N VAL A 63 -4.81 -19.46 2.42
CA VAL A 63 -5.97 -18.85 1.74
C VAL A 63 -6.02 -19.38 0.31
N PRO A 64 -7.15 -19.95 -0.16
CA PRO A 64 -7.27 -20.53 -1.50
C PRO A 64 -7.50 -19.49 -2.61
N TYR A 65 -7.00 -18.28 -2.40
CA TYR A 65 -7.11 -17.17 -3.36
C TYR A 65 -5.73 -16.71 -3.82
N GLU A 66 -5.69 -16.21 -5.05
CA GLU A 66 -4.49 -15.57 -5.56
C GLU A 66 -4.11 -14.33 -4.74
N ARG A 67 -2.84 -13.96 -4.79
CA ARG A 67 -2.34 -12.75 -4.17
C ARG A 67 -2.96 -11.53 -4.85
N ALA A 68 -3.47 -10.61 -4.05
CA ALA A 68 -4.08 -9.40 -4.56
C ALA A 68 -3.05 -8.46 -5.20
N VAL A 69 -3.46 -7.81 -6.27
CA VAL A 69 -2.73 -6.70 -6.88
C VAL A 69 -2.87 -5.48 -5.97
N MET A 70 -1.74 -4.91 -5.57
CA MET A 70 -1.67 -3.84 -4.59
C MET A 70 -1.30 -2.48 -5.19
N ALA A 71 -0.58 -2.47 -6.31
CA ALA A 71 -0.28 -1.25 -7.05
C ALA A 71 -0.19 -1.51 -8.55
N VAL A 72 -0.70 -0.58 -9.34
CA VAL A 72 -0.70 -0.62 -10.81
C VAL A 72 -0.31 0.76 -11.34
N ARG A 73 0.63 0.81 -12.28
CA ARG A 73 0.82 1.98 -13.14
C ARG A 73 -0.01 1.80 -14.40
N PHE A 74 -1.01 2.64 -14.60
CA PHE A 74 -1.86 2.60 -15.80
C PHE A 74 -1.21 3.31 -16.98
N ASN A 75 -0.54 4.42 -16.72
CA ASN A 75 0.20 5.20 -17.70
C ASN A 75 1.20 6.14 -17.00
N GLU A 76 1.82 7.04 -17.74
CA GLU A 76 2.80 8.00 -17.21
C GLU A 76 2.26 8.88 -16.07
N HIS A 77 0.96 9.17 -16.04
CA HIS A 77 0.35 10.12 -15.12
C HIS A 77 -0.58 9.49 -14.08
N MET A 78 -0.84 8.17 -14.20
CA MET A 78 -1.87 7.51 -13.38
C MET A 78 -1.34 6.26 -12.72
N ILE A 79 -1.41 6.24 -11.40
CA ILE A 79 -1.12 5.08 -10.55
C ILE A 79 -2.33 4.81 -9.67
N GLY A 80 -2.67 3.54 -9.50
CA GLY A 80 -3.65 3.08 -8.54
C GLY A 80 -3.01 2.23 -7.46
N THR A 81 -3.45 2.41 -6.22
CA THR A 81 -3.05 1.57 -5.07
C THR A 81 -4.27 0.98 -4.40
N GLN A 82 -4.17 -0.27 -3.96
CA GLN A 82 -5.19 -0.90 -3.11
C GLN A 82 -4.94 -0.57 -1.64
N PHE A 83 -3.69 -0.40 -1.25
CA PHE A 83 -3.29 0.05 0.08
C PHE A 83 -3.42 1.57 0.22
N HIS A 84 -3.30 2.06 1.45
CA HIS A 84 -3.41 3.47 1.83
C HIS A 84 -2.02 4.11 1.99
N PRO A 85 -1.45 4.73 0.95
CA PRO A 85 -0.15 5.40 1.05
C PRO A 85 -0.22 6.69 1.87
N GLU A 86 -1.41 7.25 2.04
CA GLU A 86 -1.70 8.44 2.85
C GLU A 86 -1.83 8.16 4.35
N ALA A 87 -1.75 6.90 4.76
CA ALA A 87 -1.95 6.51 6.15
C ALA A 87 -0.87 7.10 7.07
N ASP A 88 -1.27 8.00 7.94
CA ASP A 88 -0.42 8.60 8.97
C ASP A 88 -0.32 7.69 10.19
N ALA A 89 0.87 7.17 10.45
CA ALA A 89 1.11 6.24 11.55
C ALA A 89 0.80 6.85 12.92
N ILE A 90 1.14 8.11 13.13
CA ILE A 90 0.94 8.79 14.41
C ILE A 90 -0.54 9.00 14.67
N GLY A 91 -1.24 9.59 13.71
CA GLY A 91 -2.69 9.82 13.81
C GLY A 91 -3.47 8.53 13.96
N MET A 92 -3.13 7.49 13.21
CA MET A 92 -3.76 6.17 13.32
C MET A 92 -3.49 5.50 14.66
N SER A 93 -2.26 5.58 15.18
CA SER A 93 -1.92 5.03 16.50
C SER A 93 -2.74 5.70 17.59
N LEU A 94 -2.84 7.02 17.58
CA LEU A 94 -3.65 7.78 18.53
C LEU A 94 -5.15 7.40 18.43
N TYR A 95 -5.67 7.29 17.21
CA TYR A 95 -7.07 6.90 16.98
C TYR A 95 -7.37 5.49 17.46
N LEU A 96 -6.49 4.52 17.19
CA LEU A 96 -6.66 3.13 17.67
C LEU A 96 -6.59 2.98 19.19
N GLN A 97 -6.00 3.95 19.88
CA GLN A 97 -5.89 3.97 21.34
C GLN A 97 -7.07 4.65 22.03
N THR A 98 -8.00 5.27 21.27
CA THR A 98 -9.25 5.76 21.87
C THR A 98 -10.07 4.60 22.43
N GLU A 99 -10.77 4.82 23.54
CA GLU A 99 -11.56 3.78 24.22
C GLU A 99 -12.55 3.09 23.27
N GLU A 100 -13.27 3.87 22.47
CA GLU A 100 -14.25 3.36 21.52
C GLU A 100 -13.62 2.48 20.45
N LYS A 101 -12.54 2.94 19.81
CA LYS A 101 -11.90 2.20 18.70
C LYS A 101 -11.17 0.97 19.20
N LYS A 102 -10.47 1.09 20.31
CA LYS A 102 -9.81 -0.03 20.97
C LYS A 102 -10.81 -1.15 21.27
N LYS A 103 -11.94 -0.81 21.91
CA LYS A 103 -13.00 -1.76 22.20
C LYS A 103 -13.52 -2.44 20.93
N THR A 104 -13.84 -1.66 19.90
CA THR A 104 -14.33 -2.18 18.62
C THR A 104 -13.37 -3.16 17.97
N VAL A 105 -12.06 -2.82 17.92
CA VAL A 105 -11.05 -3.69 17.31
C VAL A 105 -10.87 -4.98 18.12
N ILE A 106 -10.84 -4.88 19.45
CA ILE A 106 -10.69 -6.05 20.34
C ILE A 106 -11.89 -6.99 20.20
N GLU A 107 -13.10 -6.47 20.17
CA GLU A 107 -14.33 -7.26 20.02
C GLU A 107 -14.39 -7.99 18.68
N ASN A 108 -13.94 -7.37 17.59
CA ASN A 108 -14.03 -7.95 16.24
C ASN A 108 -12.80 -8.79 15.84
N HIS A 109 -11.62 -8.49 16.39
CA HIS A 109 -10.35 -9.07 15.90
C HIS A 109 -9.43 -9.58 17.01
N GLY A 110 -9.78 -9.36 18.28
CA GLY A 110 -8.99 -9.76 19.45
C GLY A 110 -7.91 -8.76 19.85
N ILE A 111 -7.46 -8.88 21.12
CA ILE A 111 -6.47 -7.96 21.69
C ILE A 111 -5.09 -8.09 21.04
N GLU A 112 -4.70 -9.28 20.64
CA GLU A 112 -3.41 -9.52 19.96
C GLU A 112 -3.35 -8.78 18.62
N LYS A 113 -4.46 -8.75 17.90
CA LYS A 113 -4.55 -7.99 16.65
C LYS A 113 -4.43 -6.49 16.89
N TRP A 114 -5.12 -5.96 17.90
CA TRP A 114 -5.01 -4.56 18.29
C TRP A 114 -3.56 -4.19 18.65
N GLN A 115 -2.92 -4.98 19.50
CA GLN A 115 -1.53 -4.74 19.90
C GLN A 115 -0.57 -4.79 18.70
N SER A 116 -0.71 -5.79 17.84
CA SER A 116 0.08 -5.91 16.62
C SER A 116 -0.06 -4.70 15.69
N MET A 117 -1.27 -4.13 15.59
CA MET A 117 -1.48 -2.91 14.80
C MET A 117 -0.74 -1.71 15.40
N ILE A 118 -0.80 -1.53 16.73
CA ILE A 118 -0.08 -0.45 17.41
C ILE A 118 1.44 -0.60 17.21
N ASP A 119 1.97 -1.83 17.38
CA ASP A 119 3.40 -2.09 17.22
C ASP A 119 3.88 -1.79 15.79
N HIS A 120 3.09 -2.15 14.78
CA HIS A 120 3.42 -1.86 13.39
C HIS A 120 3.32 -0.37 13.05
N LEU A 121 2.36 0.36 13.65
CA LEU A 121 2.24 1.80 13.46
C LEU A 121 3.40 2.59 14.10
N ASN A 122 3.94 2.08 15.21
CA ASN A 122 5.06 2.70 15.92
C ASN A 122 6.43 2.33 15.34
N ASP A 123 6.50 1.40 14.39
CA ASP A 123 7.74 1.01 13.74
C ASP A 123 8.05 1.97 12.57
N PRO A 124 9.16 2.75 12.64
CA PRO A 124 9.48 3.74 11.60
C PRO A 124 9.83 3.11 10.24
N ASP A 125 10.24 1.84 10.21
CA ASP A 125 10.55 1.11 8.98
C ASP A 125 9.32 0.55 8.26
N LYS A 126 8.12 0.75 8.81
CA LYS A 126 6.87 0.28 8.24
C LYS A 126 6.08 1.42 7.59
N ILE A 127 4.86 1.70 8.04
CA ILE A 127 4.01 2.67 7.33
C ILE A 127 4.53 4.10 7.35
N MET A 128 5.35 4.47 8.33
CA MET A 128 6.02 5.78 8.32
C MET A 128 6.90 5.95 7.08
N SER A 129 7.64 4.90 6.71
CA SER A 129 8.47 4.90 5.50
C SER A 129 7.61 5.00 4.23
N THR A 130 6.51 4.26 4.15
CA THR A 130 5.57 4.30 3.02
C THR A 130 4.94 5.70 2.87
N TYR A 131 4.48 6.29 3.97
CA TYR A 131 3.95 7.64 4.01
C TYR A 131 4.98 8.70 3.57
N ALA A 132 6.25 8.53 3.95
CA ALA A 132 7.32 9.47 3.62
C ALA A 132 7.78 9.37 2.14
N HIS A 133 7.45 8.31 1.41
CA HIS A 133 7.99 8.07 0.07
C HIS A 133 6.94 8.07 -1.05
N ILE A 134 5.85 7.31 -0.95
CA ILE A 134 4.96 7.06 -2.11
C ILE A 134 4.32 8.35 -2.64
N LEU A 135 3.50 9.02 -1.85
CA LEU A 135 2.87 10.27 -2.27
C LEU A 135 3.86 11.40 -2.50
N PRO A 136 4.86 11.63 -1.63
CA PRO A 136 5.89 12.63 -1.90
C PRO A 136 6.65 12.37 -3.21
N ASN A 137 7.05 11.14 -3.50
CA ASN A 137 7.72 10.79 -4.75
C ASN A 137 6.82 11.08 -5.96
N PHE A 138 5.54 10.69 -5.89
CA PHE A 138 4.58 10.95 -6.96
C PHE A 138 4.41 12.45 -7.23
N LEU A 139 4.19 13.24 -6.20
CA LEU A 139 4.00 14.68 -6.31
C LEU A 139 5.25 15.39 -6.80
N HIS A 140 6.43 15.04 -6.27
CA HIS A 140 7.71 15.62 -6.66
C HIS A 140 8.02 15.33 -8.13
N ASN A 141 7.86 14.09 -8.58
CA ASN A 141 8.08 13.71 -9.97
C ASN A 141 7.09 14.40 -10.91
N SER A 142 5.84 14.58 -10.49
CA SER A 142 4.80 15.27 -11.27
C SER A 142 5.12 16.75 -11.43
N VAL A 143 5.55 17.44 -10.37
CA VAL A 143 5.96 18.85 -10.42
C VAL A 143 7.18 19.05 -11.31
N ASN A 144 8.20 18.18 -11.21
CA ASN A 144 9.39 18.24 -12.04
C ASN A 144 9.06 18.07 -13.53
N LYS A 145 8.14 17.17 -13.88
CA LYS A 145 7.69 17.01 -15.27
C LYS A 145 6.98 18.25 -15.81
N LEU A 146 6.14 18.89 -15.00
CA LEU A 146 5.47 20.14 -15.39
C LEU A 146 6.47 21.27 -15.66
N GLN A 147 7.50 21.43 -14.84
CA GLN A 147 8.53 22.43 -15.02
C GLN A 147 9.35 22.23 -16.30
N LEU A 148 9.51 20.99 -16.78
CA LEU A 148 10.20 20.68 -18.04
C LEU A 148 9.38 21.04 -19.28
N VAL A 149 8.07 21.16 -19.17
CA VAL A 149 7.17 21.52 -20.28
C VAL A 149 7.09 23.05 -20.49
N GLU A 150 7.43 23.85 -19.49
CA GLU A 150 7.41 25.33 -19.56
C GLU A 150 8.70 25.94 -20.16
N VAL A 151 9.65 25.11 -20.61
CA VAL A 151 10.89 25.51 -21.29
C VAL A 151 10.80 25.06 -22.75
#